data_0e6eeb8acde7c48ceb796122a1b63d1d
#
_entry.id   0e6eeb8acde7c48ceb796122a1b63d1d
#
_cell.length_a   1.000
_cell.length_b   1.000
_cell.length_c   1.000
_cell.angle_alpha   90.00
_cell.angle_beta   90.00
_cell.angle_gamma   90.00
#
_symmetry.space_group_name_H-M   'P 1'
#
loop_
_entity.id
_entity.type
_entity.pdbx_description
1 polymer ?
#
loop_
_entity_poly.entity_id
_entity_poly.type
_entity_poly.pdbx_seq_one_letter_code
_entity_poly.pdbx_strand_id
1 'polypeptide(L)'
;NVYINSGGGSVTEGFAIYDRLMALDCTVNTIVNGMCGSIATVIFQAGRKGKRMMFENSEFFVHNPFWQPSSPTPMEAKDLALLQEDLQNAENKIKSFYATVTGKSEEDLKPILDRQTTLSATEAIEYGFADEVYKTQISAYTKYRLVAYLNNDKKTEMENKELKAELGGIKGL
;
A
#
# COMPACT_ATOMS: atom_id res chain seq x y z
N ASN A 1 9.03 -10.30 7.11
CA ASN A 1 8.11 -9.23 6.72
C ASN A 1 8.88 -8.11 6.04
N VAL A 2 8.41 -7.69 4.86
CA VAL A 2 8.92 -6.54 4.11
C VAL A 2 7.86 -5.45 4.13
N TYR A 3 8.14 -4.36 4.84
CA TYR A 3 7.26 -3.19 4.87
C TYR A 3 7.66 -2.22 3.77
N ILE A 4 6.68 -1.78 2.98
CA ILE A 4 6.88 -0.95 1.79
C ILE A 4 6.19 0.40 2.00
N ASN A 5 6.97 1.48 1.86
CA ASN A 5 6.51 2.85 1.72
C ASN A 5 7.45 3.53 0.71
N SER A 6 7.08 3.49 -0.57
CA SER A 6 7.95 3.93 -1.67
C SER A 6 7.13 4.39 -2.87
N GLY A 7 7.54 5.50 -3.47
CA GLY A 7 6.99 5.98 -4.74
C GLY A 7 7.52 5.24 -5.99
N GLY A 8 8.47 4.33 -5.83
CA GLY A 8 9.09 3.60 -6.94
C GLY A 8 10.52 4.06 -7.25
N GLY A 9 10.91 3.98 -8.51
CA GLY A 9 12.26 4.32 -8.98
C GLY A 9 12.65 3.58 -10.27
N SER A 10 13.87 3.09 -10.34
CA SER A 10 14.40 2.36 -11.49
C SER A 10 13.72 1.00 -11.69
N VAL A 11 13.22 0.75 -12.89
CA VAL A 11 12.58 -0.53 -13.26
C VAL A 11 13.55 -1.70 -13.07
N THR A 12 14.79 -1.54 -13.50
CA THR A 12 15.82 -2.59 -13.38
C THR A 12 16.11 -2.94 -11.93
N GLU A 13 16.27 -1.93 -11.07
CA GLU A 13 16.53 -2.14 -9.64
C GLU A 13 15.34 -2.77 -8.93
N GLY A 14 14.12 -2.37 -9.30
CA GLY A 14 12.91 -2.95 -8.72
C GLY A 14 12.76 -4.43 -9.03
N PHE A 15 13.01 -4.86 -10.27
CA PHE A 15 13.03 -6.28 -10.61
C PHE A 15 14.18 -7.04 -9.92
N ALA A 16 15.37 -6.43 -9.78
CA ALA A 16 16.47 -7.05 -9.06
C ALA A 16 16.13 -7.31 -7.59
N ILE A 17 15.43 -6.36 -6.93
CA ILE A 17 14.93 -6.54 -5.56
C ILE A 17 13.89 -7.65 -5.51
N TYR A 18 12.93 -7.65 -6.44
CA TYR A 18 11.91 -8.70 -6.56
C TYR A 18 12.56 -10.09 -6.68
N ASP A 19 13.47 -10.26 -7.63
CA ASP A 19 14.15 -11.54 -7.87
C ASP A 19 14.94 -11.97 -6.62
N ARG A 20 15.58 -11.04 -5.93
CA ARG A 20 16.30 -11.34 -4.69
C ARG A 20 15.40 -11.80 -3.57
N LEU A 21 14.22 -11.18 -3.40
CA LEU A 21 13.23 -11.59 -2.40
C LEU A 21 12.66 -12.97 -2.74
N MET A 22 12.41 -13.24 -4.02
CA MET A 22 11.91 -14.53 -4.49
C MET A 22 12.94 -15.67 -4.31
N ALA A 23 14.24 -15.34 -4.32
CA ALA A 23 15.32 -16.30 -4.11
C ALA A 23 15.61 -16.63 -2.63
N LEU A 24 14.88 -16.03 -1.68
CA LEU A 24 15.05 -16.34 -0.26
C LEU A 24 14.44 -17.69 0.09
N ASP A 25 15.16 -18.47 0.90
CA ASP A 25 14.67 -19.74 1.43
C ASP A 25 13.80 -19.53 2.70
N CYS A 26 12.82 -18.63 2.59
CA CYS A 26 11.85 -18.38 3.64
C CYS A 26 10.56 -17.77 3.06
N THR A 27 9.48 -17.81 3.83
CA THR A 27 8.24 -17.12 3.44
C THR A 27 8.40 -15.61 3.56
N VAL A 28 8.23 -14.91 2.44
CA VAL A 28 8.18 -13.45 2.39
C VAL A 28 6.73 -13.00 2.53
N ASN A 29 6.46 -12.09 3.46
CA ASN A 29 5.21 -11.34 3.55
C ASN A 29 5.53 -9.89 3.16
N THR A 30 4.74 -9.31 2.27
CA THR A 30 4.88 -7.90 1.87
C THR A 30 3.71 -7.09 2.42
N ILE A 31 4.02 -5.94 2.99
CA ILE A 31 3.04 -5.11 3.71
C ILE A 31 3.23 -3.66 3.27
N VAL A 32 2.22 -3.09 2.61
CA VAL A 32 2.23 -1.66 2.30
C VAL A 32 1.80 -0.87 3.53
N ASN A 33 2.68 0.06 3.94
CA ASN A 33 2.43 0.99 5.04
C ASN A 33 2.69 2.42 4.55
N GLY A 34 1.68 3.03 3.95
CA GLY A 34 1.74 4.30 3.25
C GLY A 34 1.56 4.11 1.75
N MET A 35 2.59 4.34 0.95
CA MET A 35 2.53 4.26 -0.51
C MET A 35 3.30 3.05 -1.06
N CYS A 36 2.72 2.40 -2.07
CA CYS A 36 3.41 1.44 -2.94
C CYS A 36 3.20 1.90 -4.39
N GLY A 37 4.15 2.68 -4.91
CA GLY A 37 4.02 3.31 -6.23
C GLY A 37 4.98 2.76 -7.27
N SER A 38 4.55 2.79 -8.55
CA SER A 38 5.41 2.49 -9.69
C SER A 38 6.10 1.11 -9.53
N ILE A 39 7.41 1.03 -9.72
CA ILE A 39 8.15 -0.24 -9.62
C ILE A 39 8.13 -0.86 -8.20
N ALA A 40 7.81 -0.10 -7.15
CA ALA A 40 7.62 -0.69 -5.82
C ALA A 40 6.46 -1.70 -5.79
N THR A 41 5.48 -1.55 -6.68
CA THR A 41 4.37 -2.50 -6.84
C THR A 41 4.83 -3.87 -7.35
N VAL A 42 5.90 -3.92 -8.16
CA VAL A 42 6.57 -5.16 -8.58
C VAL A 42 7.27 -5.81 -7.38
N ILE A 43 8.00 -5.03 -6.58
CA ILE A 43 8.65 -5.53 -5.35
C ILE A 43 7.63 -6.12 -4.39
N PHE A 44 6.47 -5.48 -4.26
CA PHE A 44 5.36 -5.96 -3.43
C PHE A 44 4.88 -7.35 -3.83
N GLN A 45 4.92 -7.69 -5.12
CA GLN A 45 4.51 -9.01 -5.61
C GLN A 45 5.44 -10.16 -5.19
N ALA A 46 6.61 -9.87 -4.61
CA ALA A 46 7.47 -10.90 -4.01
C ALA A 46 6.86 -11.53 -2.75
N GLY A 47 5.82 -10.93 -2.19
CA GLY A 47 5.04 -11.52 -1.12
C GLY A 47 4.38 -12.83 -1.57
N ARG A 48 4.45 -13.88 -0.72
CA ARG A 48 3.75 -15.14 -0.97
C ARG A 48 2.26 -14.85 -1.18
N LYS A 49 1.63 -15.53 -2.14
CA LYS A 49 0.18 -15.44 -2.36
C LYS A 49 -0.58 -15.73 -1.05
N GLY A 50 -1.53 -14.87 -0.69
CA GLY A 50 -2.22 -14.84 0.60
C GLY A 50 -1.45 -14.06 1.69
N LYS A 51 -0.31 -13.41 1.35
CA LYS A 51 0.53 -12.65 2.29
C LYS A 51 1.00 -11.30 1.73
N ARG A 52 0.35 -10.81 0.69
CA ARG A 52 0.52 -9.45 0.15
C ARG A 52 -0.56 -8.56 0.77
N MET A 53 -0.18 -7.78 1.78
CA MET A 53 -1.10 -7.05 2.64
C MET A 53 -0.95 -5.54 2.49
N MET A 54 -2.04 -4.81 2.66
CA MET A 54 -2.02 -3.35 2.67
C MET A 54 -2.72 -2.82 3.90
N PHE A 55 -2.17 -1.79 4.56
CA PHE A 55 -2.93 -1.05 5.55
C PHE A 55 -4.13 -0.36 4.90
N GLU A 56 -5.21 -0.17 5.64
CA GLU A 56 -6.48 0.37 5.15
C GLU A 56 -6.34 1.72 4.42
N ASN A 57 -5.46 2.59 4.92
CA ASN A 57 -5.20 3.92 4.34
C ASN A 57 -3.99 3.94 3.41
N SER A 58 -3.49 2.79 2.98
CA SER A 58 -2.38 2.71 2.04
C SER A 58 -2.83 2.90 0.61
N GLU A 59 -1.94 3.41 -0.22
CA GLU A 59 -2.14 3.68 -1.63
C GLU A 59 -1.28 2.76 -2.49
N PHE A 60 -1.86 2.27 -3.59
CA PHE A 60 -1.19 1.43 -4.57
C PHE A 60 -1.25 2.11 -5.94
N PHE A 61 -0.13 2.71 -6.36
CA PHE A 61 -0.08 3.52 -7.57
C PHE A 61 0.55 2.78 -8.74
N VAL A 62 -0.20 2.64 -9.82
CA VAL A 62 0.23 2.00 -11.07
C VAL A 62 0.20 2.97 -12.23
N HIS A 63 1.23 2.91 -13.07
CA HIS A 63 1.35 3.71 -14.28
C HIS A 63 2.34 3.05 -15.26
N ASN A 64 2.33 3.49 -16.50
CA ASN A 64 3.33 3.10 -17.48
C ASN A 64 4.69 3.73 -17.15
N PRO A 65 5.82 3.06 -17.47
CA PRO A 65 7.14 3.65 -17.26
C PRO A 65 7.30 4.94 -18.07
N PHE A 66 8.05 5.87 -17.51
CA PHE A 66 8.39 7.12 -18.18
C PHE A 66 9.87 7.40 -18.03
N TRP A 67 10.39 8.18 -18.95
CA TRP A 67 11.75 8.69 -18.86
C TRP A 67 11.77 10.07 -18.23
N GLN A 68 12.63 10.25 -17.24
CA GLN A 68 12.85 11.53 -16.58
C GLN A 68 14.33 11.82 -16.52
N PRO A 69 14.84 12.73 -17.38
CA PRO A 69 16.25 13.12 -17.33
C PRO A 69 16.55 13.92 -16.07
N SER A 70 17.72 13.70 -15.49
CA SER A 70 18.21 14.48 -14.34
C SER A 70 18.67 15.90 -14.76
N SER A 71 18.93 16.11 -16.06
CA SER A 71 19.27 17.41 -16.66
C SER A 71 18.82 17.45 -18.12
N PRO A 72 18.59 18.65 -18.69
CA PRO A 72 18.32 18.79 -20.12
C PRO A 72 19.47 18.19 -20.92
N THR A 73 19.16 17.20 -21.76
CA THR A 73 20.14 16.54 -22.63
C THR A 73 19.69 16.73 -24.07
N PRO A 74 20.53 17.32 -24.94
CA PRO A 74 20.23 17.35 -26.38
C PRO A 74 20.09 15.92 -26.91
N MET A 75 19.03 15.66 -27.68
CA MET A 75 18.75 14.35 -28.27
C MET A 75 18.59 14.47 -29.77
N GLU A 76 19.19 13.54 -30.50
CA GLU A 76 18.97 13.37 -31.94
C GLU A 76 17.78 12.44 -32.20
N ALA A 77 17.25 12.40 -33.40
CA ALA A 77 16.14 11.54 -33.79
C ALA A 77 16.38 10.04 -33.46
N LYS A 78 17.64 9.58 -33.62
CA LYS A 78 18.04 8.21 -33.28
C LYS A 78 17.91 7.94 -31.76
N ASP A 79 18.24 8.93 -30.91
CA ASP A 79 18.21 8.79 -29.45
C ASP A 79 16.76 8.69 -28.98
N LEU A 80 15.85 9.47 -29.60
CA LEU A 80 14.41 9.41 -29.34
C LEU A 80 13.83 8.04 -29.76
N ALA A 81 14.25 7.49 -30.87
CA ALA A 81 13.80 6.17 -31.34
C ALA A 81 14.24 5.05 -30.37
N LEU A 82 15.52 5.09 -29.93
CA LEU A 82 16.03 4.14 -28.92
C LEU A 82 15.30 4.28 -27.58
N LEU A 83 15.07 5.50 -27.12
CA LEU A 83 14.32 5.75 -25.89
C LEU A 83 12.88 5.22 -25.97
N GLN A 84 12.22 5.42 -27.12
CA GLN A 84 10.88 4.88 -27.35
C GLN A 84 10.88 3.34 -27.28
N GLU A 85 11.86 2.70 -27.89
CA GLU A 85 12.01 1.23 -27.84
C GLU A 85 12.22 0.74 -26.41
N ASP A 86 13.12 1.38 -25.65
CA ASP A 86 13.40 1.03 -24.25
C ASP A 86 12.17 1.18 -23.36
N LEU A 87 11.41 2.27 -23.50
CA LEU A 87 10.17 2.49 -22.76
C LEU A 87 9.11 1.44 -23.12
N GLN A 88 8.97 1.12 -24.41
CA GLN A 88 8.01 0.10 -24.85
C GLN A 88 8.38 -1.29 -24.30
N ASN A 89 9.67 -1.63 -24.28
CA ASN A 89 10.15 -2.88 -23.72
C ASN A 89 9.88 -2.96 -22.21
N ALA A 90 10.13 -1.87 -21.48
CA ALA A 90 9.83 -1.77 -20.05
C ALA A 90 8.32 -1.88 -19.78
N GLU A 91 7.50 -1.21 -20.58
CA GLU A 91 6.03 -1.26 -20.50
C GLU A 91 5.52 -2.69 -20.71
N ASN A 92 5.95 -3.35 -21.78
CA ASN A 92 5.56 -4.72 -22.10
C ASN A 92 5.95 -5.68 -20.96
N LYS A 93 7.18 -5.54 -20.42
CA LYS A 93 7.65 -6.34 -19.28
C LYS A 93 6.77 -6.18 -18.06
N ILE A 94 6.40 -4.95 -17.70
CA ILE A 94 5.57 -4.65 -16.54
C ILE A 94 4.14 -5.16 -16.74
N LYS A 95 3.53 -4.94 -17.91
CA LYS A 95 2.18 -5.43 -18.24
C LYS A 95 2.09 -6.95 -18.14
N SER A 96 3.02 -7.66 -18.79
CA SER A 96 3.06 -9.12 -18.75
C SER A 96 3.28 -9.64 -17.34
N PHE A 97 4.13 -8.99 -16.56
CA PHE A 97 4.32 -9.31 -15.16
C PHE A 97 3.02 -9.13 -14.35
N TYR A 98 2.35 -8.00 -14.50
CA TYR A 98 1.08 -7.77 -13.79
C TYR A 98 -0.02 -8.74 -14.22
N ALA A 99 -0.12 -9.06 -15.50
CA ALA A 99 -1.05 -10.06 -15.98
C ALA A 99 -0.81 -11.42 -15.28
N THR A 100 0.45 -11.81 -15.14
CA THR A 100 0.85 -13.06 -14.47
C THR A 100 0.47 -13.06 -12.99
N VAL A 101 0.77 -11.99 -12.24
CA VAL A 101 0.57 -11.96 -10.79
C VAL A 101 -0.87 -11.70 -10.36
N THR A 102 -1.65 -11.01 -11.19
CA THR A 102 -3.08 -10.70 -10.94
C THR A 102 -4.02 -11.75 -11.51
N GLY A 103 -3.60 -12.46 -12.55
CA GLY A 103 -4.47 -13.34 -13.35
C GLY A 103 -5.44 -12.61 -14.27
N LYS A 104 -5.29 -11.29 -14.46
CA LYS A 104 -6.07 -10.47 -15.38
C LYS A 104 -5.38 -10.39 -16.74
N SER A 105 -6.15 -10.09 -17.79
CA SER A 105 -5.57 -9.84 -19.11
C SER A 105 -4.82 -8.49 -19.14
N GLU A 106 -3.92 -8.32 -20.10
CA GLU A 106 -3.24 -7.02 -20.30
C GLU A 106 -4.24 -5.94 -20.72
N GLU A 107 -5.29 -6.30 -21.45
CA GLU A 107 -6.40 -5.42 -21.84
C GLU A 107 -7.17 -4.90 -20.62
N ASP A 108 -7.43 -5.74 -19.62
CA ASP A 108 -8.11 -5.33 -18.38
C ASP A 108 -7.24 -4.40 -17.52
N LEU A 109 -5.92 -4.55 -17.58
CA LEU A 109 -4.96 -3.73 -16.82
C LEU A 109 -4.62 -2.41 -17.52
N LYS A 110 -4.70 -2.38 -18.84
CA LYS A 110 -4.32 -1.19 -19.64
C LYS A 110 -4.99 0.11 -19.17
N PRO A 111 -6.32 0.16 -18.89
CA PRO A 111 -6.97 1.40 -18.48
C PRO A 111 -6.40 2.00 -17.19
N ILE A 112 -6.02 1.20 -16.20
CA ILE A 112 -5.48 1.71 -14.94
C ILE A 112 -4.02 2.17 -15.08
N LEU A 113 -3.26 1.55 -15.97
CA LEU A 113 -1.89 1.95 -16.27
C LEU A 113 -1.85 3.26 -17.06
N ASP A 114 -2.65 3.37 -18.12
CA ASP A 114 -2.72 4.57 -18.97
C ASP A 114 -3.24 5.80 -18.21
N ARG A 115 -4.15 5.61 -17.24
CA ARG A 115 -4.70 6.69 -16.42
C ARG A 115 -3.82 7.06 -15.22
N GLN A 116 -2.72 6.34 -15.00
CA GLN A 116 -1.86 6.55 -13.82
C GLN A 116 -2.71 6.49 -12.54
N THR A 117 -3.24 5.30 -12.24
CA THR A 117 -4.29 5.14 -11.22
C THR A 117 -3.69 4.83 -9.84
N THR A 118 -4.19 5.54 -8.83
CA THR A 118 -4.00 5.16 -7.43
C THR A 118 -5.17 4.30 -6.99
N LEU A 119 -4.90 3.09 -6.56
CA LEU A 119 -5.86 2.14 -6.02
C LEU A 119 -5.81 2.17 -4.50
N SER A 120 -6.97 2.14 -3.86
CA SER A 120 -7.13 1.83 -2.44
C SER A 120 -6.75 0.38 -2.15
N ALA A 121 -6.60 0.01 -0.88
CA ALA A 121 -6.33 -1.38 -0.49
C ALA A 121 -7.41 -2.35 -1.01
N THR A 122 -8.68 -1.97 -0.98
CA THR A 122 -9.78 -2.79 -1.50
C THR A 122 -9.71 -2.96 -3.00
N GLU A 123 -9.48 -1.88 -3.76
CA GLU A 123 -9.34 -1.96 -5.22
C GLU A 123 -8.11 -2.77 -5.63
N ALA A 124 -6.98 -2.64 -4.91
CA ALA A 124 -5.80 -3.46 -5.16
C ALA A 124 -6.07 -4.97 -4.97
N ILE A 125 -6.92 -5.33 -4.00
CA ILE A 125 -7.38 -6.72 -3.81
C ILE A 125 -8.29 -7.16 -4.97
N GLU A 126 -9.24 -6.33 -5.39
CA GLU A 126 -10.16 -6.64 -6.50
C GLU A 126 -9.42 -6.83 -7.83
N TYR A 127 -8.36 -6.05 -8.03
CA TYR A 127 -7.46 -6.23 -9.18
C TYR A 127 -6.54 -7.45 -9.03
N GLY A 128 -6.39 -8.04 -7.85
CA GLY A 128 -5.52 -9.20 -7.60
C GLY A 128 -4.06 -8.83 -7.29
N PHE A 129 -3.76 -7.55 -7.12
CA PHE A 129 -2.42 -7.10 -6.69
C PHE A 129 -2.16 -7.42 -5.22
N ALA A 130 -3.14 -7.24 -4.35
CA ALA A 130 -3.06 -7.53 -2.92
C ALA A 130 -3.97 -8.71 -2.55
N ASP A 131 -3.76 -9.27 -1.36
CA ASP A 131 -4.52 -10.42 -0.89
C ASP A 131 -5.47 -10.06 0.25
N GLU A 132 -5.07 -9.16 1.17
CA GLU A 132 -5.90 -8.76 2.31
C GLU A 132 -5.53 -7.37 2.85
N VAL A 133 -6.48 -6.75 3.53
CA VAL A 133 -6.22 -5.55 4.34
C VAL A 133 -5.51 -5.96 5.63
N TYR A 134 -4.34 -5.35 5.90
CA TYR A 134 -3.56 -5.62 7.09
C TYR A 134 -4.32 -5.20 8.36
N LYS A 135 -4.68 -6.18 9.17
CA LYS A 135 -5.34 -5.93 10.45
C LYS A 135 -4.31 -5.69 11.55
N THR A 136 -4.24 -4.45 12.00
CA THR A 136 -3.41 -4.13 13.16
C THR A 136 -3.92 -4.91 14.36
N GLN A 137 -3.12 -5.83 14.86
CA GLN A 137 -3.41 -6.47 16.15
C GLN A 137 -3.21 -5.41 17.24
N ILE A 138 -4.31 -4.95 17.83
CA ILE A 138 -4.24 -4.11 19.03
C ILE A 138 -3.57 -4.96 20.12
N SER A 139 -2.38 -4.56 20.55
CA SER A 139 -1.64 -5.28 21.59
C SER A 139 -2.51 -5.44 22.84
N ALA A 140 -2.30 -6.51 23.60
CA ALA A 140 -3.00 -6.71 24.87
C ALA A 140 -2.85 -5.50 25.80
N TYR A 141 -1.67 -4.85 25.78
CA TYR A 141 -1.40 -3.61 26.52
C TYR A 141 -2.26 -2.43 26.04
N THR A 142 -2.42 -2.24 24.75
CA THR A 142 -3.28 -1.17 24.18
C THR A 142 -4.75 -1.45 24.48
N LYS A 143 -5.20 -2.71 24.39
CA LYS A 143 -6.54 -3.13 24.83
C LYS A 143 -6.76 -2.81 26.31
N TYR A 144 -5.79 -3.15 27.16
CA TYR A 144 -5.88 -2.87 28.59
C TYR A 144 -5.98 -1.37 28.87
N ARG A 145 -5.14 -0.55 28.23
CA ARG A 145 -5.21 0.92 28.39
C ARG A 145 -6.54 1.50 27.93
N LEU A 146 -7.06 1.03 26.80
CA LEU A 146 -8.34 1.50 26.27
C LEU A 146 -9.50 1.15 27.24
N VAL A 147 -9.52 -0.09 27.73
CA VAL A 147 -10.53 -0.53 28.71
C VAL A 147 -10.41 0.25 30.02
N ALA A 148 -9.18 0.50 30.50
CA ALA A 148 -8.95 1.29 31.70
C ALA A 148 -9.41 2.75 31.53
N TYR A 149 -9.15 3.36 30.36
CA TYR A 149 -9.63 4.71 30.04
C TYR A 149 -11.16 4.78 30.01
N LEU A 150 -11.82 3.87 29.29
CA LEU A 150 -13.28 3.83 29.19
C LEU A 150 -13.98 3.56 30.55
N ASN A 151 -13.35 2.75 31.42
CA ASN A 151 -13.87 2.51 32.75
C ASN A 151 -13.71 3.74 33.67
N ASN A 152 -12.63 4.52 33.47
CA ASN A 152 -12.41 5.75 34.24
C ASN A 152 -13.41 6.85 33.82
N ASP A 153 -13.71 6.97 32.51
CA ASP A 153 -14.76 7.89 32.05
C ASP A 153 -16.13 7.55 32.62
N LYS A 154 -16.51 6.26 32.62
CA LYS A 154 -17.77 5.81 33.22
C LYS A 154 -17.84 6.09 34.74
N LYS A 155 -16.74 5.91 35.44
CA LYS A 155 -16.64 6.23 36.85
C LYS A 155 -16.85 7.73 37.11
N THR A 156 -16.19 8.56 36.33
CA THR A 156 -16.31 10.03 36.39
C THR A 156 -17.73 10.50 36.03
N GLU A 157 -18.40 9.87 35.06
CA GLU A 157 -19.80 10.16 34.73
C GLU A 157 -20.76 9.78 35.89
N MET A 158 -20.52 8.65 36.53
CA MET A 158 -21.33 8.22 37.68
C MET A 158 -21.14 9.15 38.88
N GLU A 159 -19.89 9.49 39.23
CA GLU A 159 -19.58 10.43 40.31
C GLU A 159 -20.20 11.82 40.05
N ASN A 160 -20.15 12.32 38.80
CA ASN A 160 -20.80 13.58 38.42
C ASN A 160 -22.34 13.53 38.49
N LYS A 161 -22.93 12.35 38.25
CA LYS A 161 -24.39 12.16 38.35
C LYS A 161 -24.86 12.13 39.79
N GLU A 162 -24.08 11.47 40.67
CA GLU A 162 -24.35 11.44 42.12
C GLU A 162 -24.21 12.84 42.74
N LEU A 163 -23.13 13.57 42.39
CA LEU A 163 -22.91 14.93 42.86
C LEU A 163 -24.03 15.91 42.42
N LYS A 164 -24.52 15.76 41.18
CA LYS A 164 -25.67 16.54 40.70
C LYS A 164 -26.98 16.18 41.42
N ALA A 165 -27.15 14.93 41.81
CA ALA A 165 -28.33 14.51 42.59
C ALA A 165 -28.29 15.07 44.02
N GLU A 166 -27.12 15.05 44.68
CA GLU A 166 -26.92 15.65 46.00
C GLU A 166 -27.13 17.16 45.99
N LEU A 167 -26.55 17.89 44.99
CA LEU A 167 -26.73 19.32 44.82
C LEU A 167 -28.17 19.72 44.47
N GLY A 168 -28.91 18.84 43.77
CA GLY A 168 -30.33 19.02 43.49
C GLY A 168 -31.23 18.88 44.72
N GLY A 169 -30.82 18.04 45.67
CA GLY A 169 -31.54 17.86 46.95
C GLY A 169 -31.40 19.02 47.94
N ILE A 170 -30.34 19.83 47.82
CA ILE A 170 -30.07 20.99 48.69
C ILE A 170 -30.89 22.25 48.30
N LYS A 171 -31.46 22.29 47.11
CA LYS A 171 -32.26 23.44 46.60
C LYS A 171 -33.73 23.39 47.03
N GLY A 172 -34.14 22.48 47.90
CA GLY A 172 -35.50 22.27 48.38
C GLY A 172 -35.68 22.50 49.89
N LEU A 173 -34.72 23.21 50.57
CA LEU A 173 -34.86 23.65 51.98
C LEU A 173 -34.97 25.16 52.04
#